data_6ec6dd84494e0c67df1011297b141f8c
#
_entry.id   6ec6dd84494e0c67df1011297b141f8c
#
_cell.length_a   1.000
_cell.length_b   1.000
_cell.length_c   1.000
_cell.angle_alpha   90.00
_cell.angle_beta   90.00
_cell.angle_gamma   90.00
#
_symmetry.space_group_name_H-M   'P 1'
#
loop_
_entity.id
_entity.type
_entity.pdbx_description
1 polymer ?
#
loop_
_entity_poly.entity_id
_entity_poly.type
_entity_poly.pdbx_seq_one_letter_code
_entity_poly.pdbx_strand_id
1 'polypeptide(L)'
;MGALKASLSPEEHGIYLTGGKGAKSRKTPQGIEHAGEVFNLKTKTTENLIETSRLSAKIDNSCIQDGYTLYQHNFFITEKGDWAVVQQGLNTETKYARRYHWLGEDVDKLLNDPHSGISCDKKTPNTLNMSSKDSENAQKISVDLINDNPNHLRQYFKRKDNQMLLEDFTMPEHHPVLDMDISDKEFEILTRAYEIQPENYEELILLQGIGPKKIRALALISDLVYGEPASWKDPVKYSFTHGGKDGFPYPVDREVYDNSIETIKDALDQARIKKDEKLKAIKRLDDFIKV
;
A
#
# COMPACT_ATOMS: atom_id res chain seq x y z
N MET A 1 11.48 12.10 -5.10
CA MET A 1 11.40 11.94 -3.62
C MET A 1 12.65 12.41 -2.90
N GLY A 2 13.88 12.01 -3.33
CA GLY A 2 15.12 12.49 -2.68
C GLY A 2 15.31 14.00 -2.76
N ALA A 3 15.07 14.59 -3.93
CA ALA A 3 15.13 16.05 -4.12
C ALA A 3 14.10 16.79 -3.26
N LEU A 4 12.84 16.30 -3.21
CA LEU A 4 11.80 16.88 -2.36
C LEU A 4 12.20 16.86 -0.88
N LYS A 5 12.76 15.73 -0.41
CA LYS A 5 13.21 15.62 0.98
C LYS A 5 14.35 16.59 1.33
N ALA A 6 15.19 16.92 0.35
CA ALA A 6 16.29 17.86 0.53
C ALA A 6 15.86 19.34 0.44
N SER A 7 14.74 19.62 -0.25
CA SER A 7 14.24 20.97 -0.49
C SER A 7 13.07 21.39 0.39
N LEU A 8 12.39 20.45 1.04
CA LEU A 8 11.31 20.75 1.98
C LEU A 8 11.86 20.94 3.40
N SER A 9 11.52 22.04 4.02
CA SER A 9 11.80 22.36 5.42
C SER A 9 10.47 22.52 6.14
N PRO A 10 10.27 21.87 7.29
CA PRO A 10 9.06 22.03 8.09
C PRO A 10 8.76 23.48 8.46
N GLU A 11 9.80 24.24 8.78
CA GLU A 11 9.71 25.64 9.24
C GLU A 11 9.29 26.59 8.11
N GLU A 12 9.74 26.32 6.88
CA GLU A 12 9.48 27.20 5.73
C GLU A 12 8.23 26.81 4.96
N HIS A 13 7.94 25.50 4.90
CA HIS A 13 6.91 24.96 4.00
C HIS A 13 5.73 24.33 4.74
N GLY A 14 5.80 24.16 6.07
CA GLY A 14 4.75 23.49 6.85
C GLY A 14 4.55 22.01 6.48
N ILE A 15 5.55 21.37 5.82
CA ILE A 15 5.48 20.00 5.36
C ILE A 15 6.73 19.24 5.80
N TYR A 16 6.51 18.08 6.43
CA TYR A 16 7.56 17.13 6.78
C TYR A 16 7.49 15.89 5.91
N LEU A 17 8.62 15.48 5.34
CA LEU A 17 8.73 14.27 4.51
C LEU A 17 9.64 13.24 5.17
N THR A 18 9.06 12.09 5.54
CA THR A 18 9.81 10.98 6.13
C THR A 18 9.80 9.73 5.25
N GLY A 19 10.58 8.71 5.62
CA GLY A 19 10.69 7.47 4.88
C GLY A 19 11.78 7.46 3.82
N GLY A 20 11.63 6.58 2.83
CA GLY A 20 12.60 6.42 1.73
C GLY A 20 12.69 5.00 1.19
N LYS A 21 13.81 4.65 0.56
CA LYS A 21 14.08 3.32 -0.02
C LYS A 21 14.69 2.35 1.02
N GLY A 22 14.35 1.07 0.90
CA GLY A 22 14.95 -0.02 1.67
C GLY A 22 14.85 0.19 3.18
N ALA A 23 15.96 0.11 3.90
CA ALA A 23 16.00 0.24 5.37
C ALA A 23 15.46 1.59 5.89
N LYS A 24 15.52 2.66 5.07
CA LYS A 24 14.97 3.96 5.44
C LYS A 24 13.45 3.97 5.55
N SER A 25 12.75 3.12 4.77
CA SER A 25 11.30 2.99 4.85
C SER A 25 10.83 2.47 6.20
N ARG A 26 11.62 1.61 6.86
CA ARG A 26 11.30 1.05 8.18
C ARG A 26 11.40 2.08 9.32
N LYS A 27 12.08 3.20 9.07
CA LYS A 27 12.24 4.29 10.04
C LYS A 27 11.16 5.37 9.89
N THR A 28 10.17 5.17 9.03
CA THR A 28 9.07 6.11 8.82
C THR A 28 8.32 6.44 10.13
N PRO A 29 7.98 5.44 10.99
CA PRO A 29 7.34 5.73 12.28
C PRO A 29 8.12 6.72 13.14
N GLN A 30 9.44 6.54 13.30
CA GLN A 30 10.27 7.48 14.07
C GLN A 30 10.31 8.87 13.43
N GLY A 31 10.28 8.94 12.08
CA GLY A 31 10.18 10.22 11.39
C GLY A 31 8.83 10.90 11.58
N ILE A 32 7.74 10.14 11.77
CA ILE A 32 6.40 10.68 12.09
C ILE A 32 6.37 11.19 13.53
N GLU A 33 6.96 10.46 14.50
CA GLU A 33 7.13 10.93 15.88
C GLU A 33 7.83 12.28 15.91
N HIS A 34 8.96 12.38 15.22
CA HIS A 34 9.71 13.63 15.13
C HIS A 34 8.91 14.76 14.45
N ALA A 35 8.15 14.48 13.39
CA ALA A 35 7.26 15.46 12.78
C ALA A 35 6.16 15.94 13.77
N GLY A 36 5.63 15.02 14.59
CA GLY A 36 4.69 15.33 15.67
C GLY A 36 5.26 16.32 16.69
N GLU A 37 6.55 16.15 17.04
CA GLU A 37 7.26 17.08 17.92
C GLU A 37 7.47 18.44 17.24
N VAL A 38 7.96 18.46 16.00
CA VAL A 38 8.25 19.68 15.23
C VAL A 38 6.98 20.53 15.02
N PHE A 39 5.86 19.90 14.69
CA PHE A 39 4.59 20.57 14.44
C PHE A 39 3.70 20.69 15.69
N ASN A 40 4.17 20.21 16.83
CA ASN A 40 3.40 20.20 18.09
C ASN A 40 2.01 19.55 17.91
N LEU A 41 1.95 18.43 17.21
CA LEU A 41 0.73 17.66 17.00
C LEU A 41 0.30 16.98 18.31
N LYS A 42 -1.01 16.74 18.45
CA LYS A 42 -1.52 15.95 19.58
C LYS A 42 -0.98 14.51 19.50
N THR A 43 -0.64 13.93 20.63
CA THR A 43 -0.13 12.55 20.73
C THR A 43 -0.99 11.56 19.96
N LYS A 44 -2.33 11.61 20.15
CA LYS A 44 -3.26 10.75 19.42
C LYS A 44 -3.19 10.92 17.90
N THR A 45 -2.98 12.14 17.41
CA THR A 45 -2.81 12.40 15.97
C THR A 45 -1.53 11.73 15.46
N THR A 46 -0.43 11.87 16.18
CA THR A 46 0.85 11.24 15.83
C THR A 46 0.76 9.71 15.84
N GLU A 47 0.11 9.13 16.83
CA GLU A 47 -0.15 7.68 16.90
C GLU A 47 -0.97 7.18 15.70
N ASN A 48 -2.05 7.87 15.35
CA ASN A 48 -2.87 7.55 14.19
C ASN A 48 -2.07 7.64 12.88
N LEU A 49 -1.21 8.64 12.72
CA LEU A 49 -0.34 8.77 11.54
C LEU A 49 0.67 7.62 11.44
N ILE A 50 1.23 7.17 12.57
CA ILE A 50 2.13 6.01 12.63
C ILE A 50 1.38 4.74 12.20
N GLU A 51 0.18 4.54 12.72
CA GLU A 51 -0.67 3.40 12.35
C GLU A 51 -1.04 3.44 10.87
N THR A 52 -1.47 4.59 10.35
CA THR A 52 -1.75 4.82 8.94
C THR A 52 -0.55 4.48 8.05
N SER A 53 0.65 4.89 8.46
CA SER A 53 1.89 4.55 7.74
C SER A 53 2.15 3.05 7.69
N ARG A 54 1.89 2.34 8.79
CA ARG A 54 2.05 0.88 8.87
C ARG A 54 0.99 0.16 8.04
N LEU A 55 -0.26 0.58 8.16
CA LEU A 55 -1.40 0.01 7.42
C LEU A 55 -1.24 0.21 5.91
N SER A 56 -0.97 1.43 5.46
CA SER A 56 -0.79 1.69 4.02
C SER A 56 0.32 0.83 3.42
N ALA A 57 1.47 0.69 4.12
CA ALA A 57 2.54 -0.19 3.67
C ALA A 57 2.13 -1.67 3.66
N LYS A 58 1.35 -2.10 4.65
CA LYS A 58 0.88 -3.47 4.77
C LYS A 58 -0.15 -3.80 3.69
N ILE A 59 -1.07 -2.90 3.43
CA ILE A 59 -2.11 -3.05 2.40
C ILE A 59 -1.46 -3.20 1.03
N ASP A 60 -0.59 -2.28 0.63
CA ASP A 60 0.04 -2.32 -0.69
C ASP A 60 1.00 -3.50 -0.88
N ASN A 61 1.60 -3.99 0.19
CA ASN A 61 2.54 -5.12 0.10
C ASN A 61 1.89 -6.50 0.29
N SER A 62 0.72 -6.57 0.92
CA SER A 62 0.16 -7.86 1.35
C SER A 62 -1.32 -8.07 0.98
N CYS A 63 -2.14 -7.01 1.01
CA CYS A 63 -3.56 -7.09 0.67
C CYS A 63 -3.80 -6.95 -0.83
N ILE A 64 -2.92 -6.24 -1.54
CA ILE A 64 -2.91 -6.18 -3.01
C ILE A 64 -1.80 -7.12 -3.49
N GLN A 65 -2.20 -8.24 -4.11
CA GLN A 65 -1.25 -9.25 -4.59
C GLN A 65 -1.11 -9.17 -6.10
N ASP A 66 -0.54 -8.07 -6.54
CA ASP A 66 -0.34 -7.70 -7.94
C ASP A 66 1.06 -8.08 -8.49
N GLY A 67 1.85 -8.79 -7.70
CA GLY A 67 3.21 -9.21 -8.06
C GLY A 67 4.29 -8.15 -7.83
N TYR A 68 3.96 -7.02 -7.21
CA TYR A 68 4.92 -5.97 -6.88
C TYR A 68 5.25 -6.01 -5.38
N THR A 69 6.54 -6.01 -5.06
CA THR A 69 7.03 -5.94 -3.67
C THR A 69 7.48 -4.52 -3.36
N LEU A 70 6.97 -3.96 -2.27
CA LEU A 70 7.34 -2.61 -1.84
C LEU A 70 8.83 -2.53 -1.48
N TYR A 71 9.51 -1.51 -2.02
CA TYR A 71 10.88 -1.18 -1.67
C TYR A 71 11.07 0.28 -1.27
N GLN A 72 10.04 1.11 -1.49
CA GLN A 72 10.03 2.52 -1.13
C GLN A 72 8.70 2.89 -0.48
N HIS A 73 8.79 3.58 0.65
CA HIS A 73 7.65 4.15 1.37
C HIS A 73 8.02 5.56 1.82
N ASN A 74 7.21 6.55 1.43
CA ASN A 74 7.38 7.94 1.81
C ASN A 74 6.06 8.47 2.36
N PHE A 75 6.16 9.20 3.46
CA PHE A 75 5.04 9.74 4.19
C PHE A 75 5.21 11.26 4.31
N PHE A 76 4.23 12.01 3.87
CA PHE A 76 4.14 13.46 3.98
C PHE A 76 3.20 13.82 5.10
N ILE A 77 3.55 14.83 5.88
CA ILE A 77 2.74 15.32 7.00
C ILE A 77 2.75 16.84 6.93
N THR A 78 1.58 17.46 7.05
CA THR A 78 1.45 18.91 7.21
C THR A 78 1.47 19.32 8.68
N GLU A 79 1.69 20.59 8.96
CA GLU A 79 1.58 21.18 10.30
C GLU A 79 0.19 21.00 10.95
N LYS A 80 -0.84 20.70 10.14
CA LYS A 80 -2.22 20.42 10.60
C LYS A 80 -2.47 18.94 10.87
N GLY A 81 -1.54 18.05 10.50
CA GLY A 81 -1.70 16.61 10.59
C GLY A 81 -2.35 15.98 9.35
N ASP A 82 -2.56 16.74 8.26
CA ASP A 82 -2.95 16.14 6.98
C ASP A 82 -1.78 15.32 6.46
N TRP A 83 -2.09 14.27 5.70
CA TRP A 83 -1.07 13.34 5.26
C TRP A 83 -1.25 12.85 3.82
N ALA A 84 -0.15 12.43 3.22
CA ALA A 84 -0.15 11.71 1.97
C ALA A 84 0.95 10.63 1.99
N VAL A 85 0.69 9.52 1.26
CA VAL A 85 1.67 8.42 1.12
C VAL A 85 1.98 8.20 -0.35
N VAL A 86 3.26 8.07 -0.65
CA VAL A 86 3.75 7.63 -1.95
C VAL A 86 4.65 6.43 -1.77
N GLN A 87 4.20 5.30 -2.28
CA GLN A 87 4.92 4.04 -2.23
C GLN A 87 5.33 3.57 -3.62
N GLN A 88 6.34 2.74 -3.70
CA GLN A 88 6.74 2.11 -4.94
C GLN A 88 7.09 0.64 -4.71
N GLY A 89 6.42 -0.22 -5.49
CA GLY A 89 6.72 -1.63 -5.61
C GLY A 89 7.52 -1.94 -6.87
N LEU A 90 8.27 -3.03 -6.85
CA LEU A 90 9.01 -3.57 -7.99
C LEU A 90 8.60 -5.02 -8.20
N ASN A 91 8.27 -5.35 -9.43
CA ASN A 91 8.20 -6.72 -9.87
C ASN A 91 9.59 -7.14 -10.37
N THR A 92 10.23 -8.10 -9.71
CA THR A 92 11.60 -8.52 -10.01
C THR A 92 11.72 -9.34 -11.29
N GLU A 93 10.65 -9.96 -11.75
CA GLU A 93 10.61 -10.76 -12.97
C GLU A 93 10.46 -9.85 -14.19
N THR A 94 9.44 -9.02 -14.19
CA THR A 94 9.12 -8.13 -15.31
C THR A 94 9.94 -6.85 -15.34
N LYS A 95 10.59 -6.49 -14.22
CA LYS A 95 11.35 -5.24 -14.01
C LYS A 95 10.50 -3.96 -14.07
N TYR A 96 9.17 -4.09 -14.06
CA TYR A 96 8.28 -2.96 -13.94
C TYR A 96 8.17 -2.47 -12.51
N ALA A 97 7.89 -1.18 -12.36
CA ALA A 97 7.61 -0.55 -11.08
C ALA A 97 6.15 -0.07 -11.04
N ARG A 98 5.54 -0.11 -9.85
CA ARG A 98 4.19 0.37 -9.60
C ARG A 98 4.24 1.38 -8.47
N ARG A 99 3.50 2.49 -8.60
CA ARG A 99 3.37 3.52 -7.57
C ARG A 99 1.97 3.50 -7.00
N TYR A 100 1.90 3.58 -5.70
CA TYR A 100 0.65 3.65 -4.93
C TYR A 100 0.61 5.02 -4.26
N HIS A 101 -0.49 5.73 -4.47
CA HIS A 101 -0.70 7.07 -3.96
C HIS A 101 -1.90 7.08 -3.04
N TRP A 102 -1.72 7.65 -1.87
CA TRP A 102 -2.75 7.84 -0.86
C TRP A 102 -2.80 9.31 -0.50
N LEU A 103 -3.99 9.88 -0.43
CA LEU A 103 -4.22 11.24 0.01
C LEU A 103 -5.22 11.20 1.17
N GLY A 104 -4.84 11.70 2.33
CA GLY A 104 -5.60 11.52 3.57
C GLY A 104 -7.00 12.09 3.52
N GLU A 105 -7.22 13.18 2.77
CA GLU A 105 -8.54 13.79 2.57
C GLU A 105 -9.50 12.91 1.75
N ASP A 106 -8.98 12.00 0.94
CA ASP A 106 -9.78 11.09 0.11
C ASP A 106 -10.09 9.76 0.82
N VAL A 107 -9.52 9.52 2.01
CA VAL A 107 -9.58 8.23 2.70
C VAL A 107 -10.58 8.25 3.83
N ASP A 108 -11.76 7.66 3.59
CA ASP A 108 -12.75 7.42 4.66
C ASP A 108 -12.36 6.19 5.50
N LYS A 109 -11.94 5.11 4.84
CA LYS A 109 -11.48 3.85 5.46
C LYS A 109 -10.26 3.34 4.70
N LEU A 110 -9.25 2.87 5.44
CA LEU A 110 -8.01 2.36 4.86
C LEU A 110 -8.18 1.06 4.05
N LEU A 111 -9.29 0.35 4.21
CA LEU A 111 -9.62 -0.90 3.53
C LEU A 111 -10.92 -0.80 2.69
N ASN A 112 -11.09 0.29 1.97
CA ASN A 112 -12.27 0.50 1.11
C ASN A 112 -11.88 1.32 -0.13
N ASP A 113 -11.09 0.71 -1.04
CA ASP A 113 -10.54 1.37 -2.23
C ASP A 113 -9.78 2.68 -1.92
N PRO A 114 -8.85 2.68 -0.96
CA PRO A 114 -8.33 3.89 -0.33
C PRO A 114 -7.38 4.72 -1.19
N HIS A 115 -6.92 4.17 -2.30
CA HIS A 115 -5.91 4.83 -3.14
C HIS A 115 -6.50 5.99 -3.93
N SER A 116 -5.89 7.16 -3.85
CA SER A 116 -6.15 8.28 -4.75
C SER A 116 -5.63 7.97 -6.17
N GLY A 117 -4.57 7.17 -6.29
CA GLY A 117 -4.06 6.70 -7.58
C GLY A 117 -3.13 5.49 -7.45
N ILE A 118 -3.17 4.62 -8.46
CA ILE A 118 -2.18 3.54 -8.64
C ILE A 118 -1.69 3.63 -10.08
N SER A 119 -0.41 3.95 -10.25
CA SER A 119 0.21 4.18 -11.57
C SER A 119 1.13 3.03 -11.95
N CYS A 120 0.89 2.45 -13.12
CA CYS A 120 1.70 1.36 -13.68
C CYS A 120 1.48 1.27 -15.19
N ASP A 121 2.50 0.79 -15.93
CA ASP A 121 2.42 0.56 -17.38
C ASP A 121 1.60 -0.67 -17.74
N LYS A 122 1.40 -1.59 -16.79
CA LYS A 122 0.69 -2.86 -17.01
C LYS A 122 -0.30 -3.15 -15.91
N LYS A 123 -1.48 -3.59 -16.31
CA LYS A 123 -2.43 -4.25 -15.41
C LYS A 123 -2.01 -5.71 -15.22
N THR A 124 -2.15 -6.19 -14.01
CA THR A 124 -1.88 -7.59 -13.66
C THR A 124 -3.21 -8.33 -13.62
N PRO A 125 -3.41 -9.35 -14.46
CA PRO A 125 -4.63 -10.17 -14.38
C PRO A 125 -4.67 -10.93 -13.05
N ASN A 126 -5.88 -11.20 -12.57
CA ASN A 126 -6.12 -12.05 -11.39
C ASN A 126 -5.39 -11.57 -10.12
N THR A 127 -5.43 -10.27 -9.88
CA THR A 127 -4.84 -9.64 -8.69
C THR A 127 -5.80 -9.78 -7.50
N LEU A 128 -5.40 -10.51 -6.47
CA LEU A 128 -6.15 -10.48 -5.20
C LEU A 128 -6.07 -9.06 -4.62
N ASN A 129 -7.23 -8.46 -4.40
CA ASN A 129 -7.34 -7.12 -3.81
C ASN A 129 -8.25 -7.14 -2.58
N MET A 130 -7.64 -7.42 -1.42
CA MET A 130 -8.33 -7.40 -0.13
C MET A 130 -8.52 -5.97 0.42
N SER A 131 -8.08 -4.93 -0.29
CA SER A 131 -8.39 -3.54 0.06
C SER A 131 -9.58 -2.98 -0.71
N SER A 132 -10.17 -3.75 -1.60
CA SER A 132 -11.37 -3.34 -2.34
C SER A 132 -12.61 -3.39 -1.47
N LYS A 133 -13.55 -2.49 -1.75
CA LYS A 133 -14.90 -2.54 -1.21
C LYS A 133 -15.60 -3.86 -1.51
N ASP A 134 -15.36 -4.42 -2.70
CA ASP A 134 -15.90 -5.73 -3.09
C ASP A 134 -15.42 -6.88 -2.17
N SER A 135 -14.34 -6.67 -1.39
CA SER A 135 -13.77 -7.67 -0.47
C SER A 135 -14.24 -7.52 0.99
N GLU A 136 -15.15 -6.59 1.29
CA GLU A 136 -15.52 -6.28 2.69
C GLU A 136 -16.04 -7.50 3.45
N ASN A 137 -16.85 -8.36 2.82
CA ASN A 137 -17.33 -9.58 3.45
C ASN A 137 -16.20 -10.59 3.66
N ALA A 138 -15.31 -10.76 2.70
CA ALA A 138 -14.14 -11.62 2.84
C ALA A 138 -13.19 -11.14 3.95
N GLN A 139 -13.08 -9.82 4.18
CA GLN A 139 -12.35 -9.27 5.31
C GLN A 139 -12.99 -9.67 6.64
N LYS A 140 -14.32 -9.53 6.79
CA LYS A 140 -15.07 -9.92 8.00
C LYS A 140 -14.90 -11.42 8.29
N ILE A 141 -15.14 -12.27 7.29
CA ILE A 141 -14.93 -13.71 7.43
C ILE A 141 -13.49 -14.05 7.80
N SER A 142 -12.51 -13.34 7.27
CA SER A 142 -11.10 -13.56 7.65
C SER A 142 -10.84 -13.30 9.14
N VAL A 143 -11.48 -12.29 9.72
CA VAL A 143 -11.40 -12.00 11.16
C VAL A 143 -12.11 -13.09 11.96
N ASP A 144 -13.33 -13.47 11.56
CA ASP A 144 -14.10 -14.52 12.21
C ASP A 144 -13.34 -15.86 12.21
N LEU A 145 -12.71 -16.22 11.08
CA LEU A 145 -11.89 -17.41 10.94
C LEU A 145 -10.69 -17.42 11.90
N ILE A 146 -10.04 -16.28 12.11
CA ILE A 146 -8.91 -16.15 13.04
C ILE A 146 -9.41 -16.21 14.49
N ASN A 147 -10.56 -15.63 14.78
CA ASN A 147 -11.13 -15.58 16.12
C ASN A 147 -11.86 -16.88 16.52
N ASP A 148 -12.04 -17.79 15.56
CA ASP A 148 -12.48 -19.15 15.86
C ASP A 148 -11.30 -20.03 16.31
N ASN A 149 -11.62 -21.22 16.81
CA ASN A 149 -10.60 -22.17 17.28
C ASN A 149 -9.61 -22.52 16.16
N PRO A 150 -8.30 -22.31 16.37
CA PRO A 150 -7.30 -22.58 15.33
C PRO A 150 -7.29 -24.02 14.81
N ASN A 151 -7.77 -24.99 15.61
CA ASN A 151 -7.90 -26.37 15.17
C ASN A 151 -8.97 -26.55 14.07
N HIS A 152 -9.98 -25.67 14.01
CA HIS A 152 -10.95 -25.65 12.91
C HIS A 152 -10.29 -25.18 11.62
N LEU A 153 -9.41 -24.16 11.70
CA LEU A 153 -8.61 -23.74 10.53
C LEU A 153 -7.66 -24.83 10.04
N ARG A 154 -7.09 -25.61 10.98
CA ARG A 154 -6.14 -26.67 10.65
C ARG A 154 -6.70 -27.72 9.69
N GLN A 155 -8.02 -27.97 9.72
CA GLN A 155 -8.68 -28.91 8.79
C GLN A 155 -8.59 -28.47 7.34
N TYR A 156 -8.51 -27.17 7.06
CA TYR A 156 -8.40 -26.63 5.70
C TYR A 156 -6.95 -26.70 5.15
N PHE A 157 -5.96 -26.92 6.03
CA PHE A 157 -4.54 -26.91 5.67
C PHE A 157 -3.84 -28.25 5.81
N LYS A 158 -4.43 -29.25 6.48
CA LYS A 158 -3.81 -30.58 6.62
C LYS A 158 -4.51 -31.60 5.74
N ARG A 159 -3.67 -32.34 4.97
CA ARG A 159 -4.10 -33.54 4.29
C ARG A 159 -4.61 -34.55 5.32
N LYS A 160 -5.88 -34.94 5.25
CA LYS A 160 -6.34 -36.22 5.78
C LYS A 160 -6.36 -37.20 4.62
N ASP A 161 -5.83 -38.41 4.83
CA ASP A 161 -5.95 -39.50 3.88
C ASP A 161 -7.44 -39.64 3.49
N ASN A 162 -7.73 -39.57 2.18
CA ASN A 162 -9.07 -39.60 1.59
C ASN A 162 -9.94 -38.31 1.66
N GLN A 163 -9.42 -37.16 2.00
CA GLN A 163 -10.12 -35.90 1.76
C GLN A 163 -9.69 -35.26 0.44
N MET A 164 -10.68 -34.80 -0.36
CA MET A 164 -10.41 -33.92 -1.49
C MET A 164 -9.73 -32.64 -0.95
N LEU A 165 -8.59 -32.31 -1.54
CA LEU A 165 -7.92 -31.06 -1.28
C LEU A 165 -8.60 -29.93 -2.05
N LEU A 166 -8.32 -28.67 -1.66
CA LEU A 166 -8.63 -27.51 -2.49
C LEU A 166 -8.08 -27.67 -3.92
N GLU A 167 -6.98 -28.40 -4.08
CA GLU A 167 -6.35 -28.79 -5.36
C GLU A 167 -7.24 -29.73 -6.21
N ASP A 168 -8.10 -30.52 -5.58
CA ASP A 168 -9.00 -31.47 -6.24
C ASP A 168 -10.27 -30.80 -6.79
N PHE A 169 -10.53 -29.53 -6.41
CA PHE A 169 -11.60 -28.74 -6.98
C PHE A 169 -11.13 -28.07 -8.26
N THR A 170 -11.99 -28.02 -9.28
CA THR A 170 -11.76 -27.21 -10.47
C THR A 170 -11.79 -25.74 -10.07
N MET A 171 -10.63 -25.20 -9.80
CA MET A 171 -10.49 -23.79 -9.42
C MET A 171 -10.76 -22.90 -10.63
N PRO A 172 -11.45 -21.78 -10.46
CA PRO A 172 -11.51 -20.74 -11.49
C PRO A 172 -10.10 -20.32 -11.93
N GLU A 173 -9.91 -19.93 -13.21
CA GLU A 173 -8.59 -19.55 -13.76
C GLU A 173 -7.87 -18.47 -12.93
N HIS A 174 -8.61 -17.61 -12.24
CA HIS A 174 -8.07 -16.57 -11.36
C HIS A 174 -7.67 -17.05 -9.96
N HIS A 175 -7.92 -18.31 -9.63
CA HIS A 175 -7.46 -18.96 -8.41
C HIS A 175 -6.36 -19.99 -8.73
N PRO A 176 -5.16 -19.57 -9.15
CA PRO A 176 -4.09 -20.54 -9.34
C PRO A 176 -3.85 -21.27 -8.01
N VAL A 177 -3.81 -22.58 -8.03
CA VAL A 177 -3.43 -23.40 -6.89
C VAL A 177 -1.98 -23.04 -6.57
N LEU A 178 -1.82 -22.11 -5.64
CA LEU A 178 -0.54 -21.84 -5.02
C LEU A 178 -0.42 -22.83 -3.86
N ASP A 179 0.81 -23.33 -3.69
CA ASP A 179 1.20 -24.15 -2.57
C ASP A 179 0.65 -23.55 -1.25
N MET A 180 -0.47 -24.14 -0.81
CA MET A 180 -1.19 -23.71 0.40
C MET A 180 -0.64 -24.42 1.64
N ASP A 181 0.48 -25.13 1.53
CA ASP A 181 1.15 -25.76 2.65
C ASP A 181 1.54 -24.70 3.70
N ILE A 182 0.69 -24.56 4.68
CA ILE A 182 0.99 -23.81 5.89
C ILE A 182 1.79 -24.73 6.80
N SER A 183 3.08 -24.45 6.92
CA SER A 183 3.97 -25.15 7.85
C SER A 183 3.50 -24.97 9.30
N ASP A 184 3.92 -25.88 10.19
CA ASP A 184 3.59 -25.77 11.63
C ASP A 184 4.02 -24.40 12.21
N LYS A 185 5.15 -23.85 11.79
CA LYS A 185 5.59 -22.48 12.17
C LYS A 185 4.64 -21.38 11.70
N GLU A 186 4.09 -21.53 10.51
CA GLU A 186 3.11 -20.57 9.97
C GLU A 186 1.76 -20.72 10.67
N PHE A 187 1.43 -21.94 11.10
CA PHE A 187 0.22 -22.21 11.89
C PHE A 187 0.33 -21.63 13.32
N GLU A 188 1.51 -21.65 13.94
CA GLU A 188 1.76 -20.98 15.23
C GLU A 188 1.45 -19.47 15.18
N ILE A 189 1.63 -18.84 14.01
CA ILE A 189 1.28 -17.42 13.81
C ILE A 189 -0.24 -17.23 13.85
N LEU A 190 -1.01 -18.14 13.22
CA LEU A 190 -2.47 -18.11 13.28
C LEU A 190 -2.99 -18.37 14.70
N THR A 191 -2.33 -19.27 15.44
CA THR A 191 -2.66 -19.52 16.85
C THR A 191 -2.41 -18.28 17.70
N ARG A 192 -1.29 -17.57 17.50
CA ARG A 192 -1.03 -16.29 18.19
C ARG A 192 -2.03 -15.21 17.80
N ALA A 193 -2.43 -15.17 16.54
CA ALA A 193 -3.47 -14.23 16.10
C ALA A 193 -4.81 -14.51 16.81
N TYR A 194 -5.18 -15.80 16.98
CA TYR A 194 -6.32 -16.21 17.77
C TYR A 194 -6.23 -15.78 19.24
N GLU A 195 -5.06 -15.89 19.86
CA GLU A 195 -4.86 -15.46 21.27
C GLU A 195 -5.06 -13.95 21.43
N ILE A 196 -4.76 -13.17 20.40
CA ILE A 196 -4.89 -11.69 20.40
C ILE A 196 -6.33 -11.27 20.17
N GLN A 197 -7.14 -12.06 19.44
CA GLN A 197 -8.55 -11.76 19.10
C GLN A 197 -8.73 -10.40 18.43
N PRO A 198 -8.17 -10.18 17.21
CA PRO A 198 -8.32 -8.91 16.51
C PRO A 198 -9.81 -8.56 16.29
N GLU A 199 -10.18 -7.32 16.59
CA GLU A 199 -11.59 -6.85 16.48
C GLU A 199 -12.00 -6.59 15.03
N ASN A 200 -11.04 -6.29 14.16
CA ASN A 200 -11.28 -5.92 12.77
C ASN A 200 -10.12 -6.38 11.86
N TYR A 201 -10.33 -6.21 10.55
CA TYR A 201 -9.35 -6.67 9.57
C TYR A 201 -8.06 -5.82 9.55
N GLU A 202 -8.11 -4.54 9.93
CA GLU A 202 -6.94 -3.67 10.05
C GLU A 202 -6.01 -4.19 11.15
N GLU A 203 -6.56 -4.49 12.31
CA GLU A 203 -5.81 -5.12 13.40
C GLU A 203 -5.23 -6.47 12.98
N LEU A 204 -6.05 -7.33 12.34
CA LEU A 204 -5.60 -8.64 11.86
C LEU A 204 -4.37 -8.53 10.96
N ILE A 205 -4.41 -7.68 9.94
CA ILE A 205 -3.29 -7.56 8.99
C ILE A 205 -2.04 -6.96 9.61
N LEU A 206 -2.16 -6.14 10.66
CA LEU A 206 -1.02 -5.57 11.38
C LEU A 206 -0.30 -6.59 12.27
N LEU A 207 -0.91 -7.72 12.59
CA LEU A 207 -0.28 -8.74 13.41
C LEU A 207 1.01 -9.27 12.76
N GLN A 208 2.03 -9.45 13.59
CA GLN A 208 3.31 -9.96 13.13
C GLN A 208 3.18 -11.36 12.52
N GLY A 209 3.64 -11.51 11.29
CA GLY A 209 3.61 -12.78 10.56
C GLY A 209 2.36 -13.00 9.70
N ILE A 210 1.31 -12.19 9.84
CA ILE A 210 0.19 -12.19 8.89
C ILE A 210 0.67 -11.49 7.61
N GLY A 211 1.07 -12.26 6.62
CA GLY A 211 1.62 -11.81 5.34
C GLY A 211 0.77 -12.25 4.14
N PRO A 212 1.22 -12.01 2.91
CA PRO A 212 0.44 -12.27 1.70
C PRO A 212 -0.12 -13.69 1.61
N LYS A 213 0.69 -14.71 1.98
CA LYS A 213 0.29 -16.12 1.94
C LYS A 213 -0.93 -16.40 2.84
N LYS A 214 -0.92 -15.87 4.07
CA LYS A 214 -2.02 -16.08 5.02
C LYS A 214 -3.27 -15.29 4.63
N ILE A 215 -3.09 -14.06 4.18
CA ILE A 215 -4.18 -13.23 3.65
C ILE A 215 -4.87 -13.93 2.48
N ARG A 216 -4.09 -14.49 1.54
CA ARG A 216 -4.63 -15.22 0.41
C ARG A 216 -5.36 -16.49 0.85
N ALA A 217 -4.81 -17.24 1.80
CA ALA A 217 -5.45 -18.45 2.32
C ALA A 217 -6.81 -18.14 2.97
N LEU A 218 -6.88 -17.09 3.79
CA LEU A 218 -8.14 -16.65 4.41
C LEU A 218 -9.16 -16.19 3.35
N ALA A 219 -8.73 -15.44 2.34
CA ALA A 219 -9.58 -15.00 1.24
C ALA A 219 -10.14 -16.19 0.44
N LEU A 220 -9.34 -17.22 0.17
CA LEU A 220 -9.80 -18.44 -0.52
C LEU A 220 -10.76 -19.26 0.33
N ILE A 221 -10.53 -19.38 1.65
CA ILE A 221 -11.47 -20.05 2.55
C ILE A 221 -12.79 -19.29 2.59
N SER A 222 -12.74 -17.95 2.65
CA SER A 222 -13.94 -17.10 2.60
C SER A 222 -14.77 -17.36 1.35
N ASP A 223 -14.12 -17.42 0.19
CA ASP A 223 -14.79 -17.67 -1.10
C ASP A 223 -15.34 -19.12 -1.17
N LEU A 224 -14.48 -20.12 -0.98
CA LEU A 224 -14.80 -21.51 -1.27
C LEU A 224 -15.69 -22.18 -0.21
N VAL A 225 -15.56 -21.77 1.05
CA VAL A 225 -16.29 -22.38 2.17
C VAL A 225 -17.52 -21.58 2.58
N TYR A 226 -17.40 -20.26 2.56
CA TYR A 226 -18.46 -19.36 3.02
C TYR A 226 -19.21 -18.66 1.88
N GLY A 227 -18.75 -18.78 0.64
CA GLY A 227 -19.37 -18.16 -0.54
C GLY A 227 -19.23 -16.64 -0.60
N GLU A 228 -18.26 -16.08 0.14
CA GLU A 228 -18.00 -14.64 0.19
C GLU A 228 -16.70 -14.33 -0.54
N PRO A 229 -16.75 -14.02 -1.85
CA PRO A 229 -15.57 -13.84 -2.67
C PRO A 229 -14.83 -12.55 -2.37
N ALA A 230 -13.50 -12.59 -2.48
CA ALA A 230 -12.68 -11.40 -2.54
C ALA A 230 -12.66 -10.81 -3.96
N SER A 231 -12.23 -9.56 -4.08
CA SER A 231 -11.97 -8.95 -5.39
C SER A 231 -10.69 -9.51 -6.01
N TRP A 232 -10.77 -9.89 -7.29
CA TRP A 232 -9.64 -10.35 -8.10
C TRP A 232 -9.30 -9.37 -9.22
N LYS A 233 -9.65 -8.10 -9.02
CA LYS A 233 -9.44 -7.03 -9.98
C LYS A 233 -8.20 -6.21 -9.60
N ASP A 234 -7.35 -5.95 -10.59
CA ASP A 234 -6.23 -5.03 -10.41
C ASP A 234 -6.75 -3.60 -10.16
N PRO A 235 -6.39 -2.97 -9.01
CA PRO A 235 -6.89 -1.64 -8.63
C PRO A 235 -6.22 -0.48 -9.39
N VAL A 236 -5.48 -0.71 -10.46
CA VAL A 236 -4.83 0.34 -11.24
C VAL A 236 -5.84 1.38 -11.70
N LYS A 237 -5.65 2.63 -11.26
CA LYS A 237 -6.45 3.78 -11.65
C LYS A 237 -5.83 4.56 -12.82
N TYR A 238 -4.48 4.57 -12.90
CA TYR A 238 -3.71 5.21 -13.95
C TYR A 238 -2.73 4.23 -14.57
N SER A 239 -2.62 4.24 -15.90
CA SER A 239 -1.78 3.34 -16.68
C SER A 239 -0.69 4.08 -17.48
N PHE A 240 -0.23 5.22 -17.00
CA PHE A 240 0.81 6.02 -17.65
C PHE A 240 1.98 6.31 -16.73
N THR A 241 3.16 6.50 -17.31
CA THR A 241 4.36 7.01 -16.63
C THR A 241 5.07 8.01 -17.54
N HIS A 242 5.88 8.91 -16.93
CA HIS A 242 6.68 9.86 -17.73
C HIS A 242 7.92 9.24 -18.36
N GLY A 243 8.27 8.02 -18.02
CA GLY A 243 9.45 7.33 -18.53
C GLY A 243 9.78 6.07 -17.75
N GLY A 244 10.83 5.39 -18.14
CA GLY A 244 11.28 4.15 -17.55
C GLY A 244 11.96 4.30 -16.20
N LYS A 245 12.20 3.15 -15.58
CA LYS A 245 13.01 3.04 -14.37
C LYS A 245 14.50 3.04 -14.76
N ASP A 246 15.35 3.44 -13.80
CA ASP A 246 16.80 3.38 -13.93
C ASP A 246 17.31 2.07 -14.57
N GLY A 247 18.03 2.16 -15.67
CA GLY A 247 18.58 1.03 -16.41
C GLY A 247 17.64 0.39 -17.43
N PHE A 248 16.37 0.82 -17.53
CA PHE A 248 15.45 0.40 -18.57
C PHE A 248 14.93 1.63 -19.31
N PRO A 249 15.45 1.91 -20.54
CA PRO A 249 14.97 3.03 -21.32
C PRO A 249 13.51 2.78 -21.74
N TYR A 250 12.64 3.63 -21.26
CA TYR A 250 11.26 3.73 -21.70
C TYR A 250 11.07 5.14 -22.27
N PRO A 251 10.47 5.29 -23.45
CA PRO A 251 10.26 6.61 -24.03
C PRO A 251 9.52 7.52 -23.05
N VAL A 252 10.00 8.73 -22.88
CA VAL A 252 9.28 9.74 -22.09
C VAL A 252 8.01 10.10 -22.86
N ASP A 253 6.85 9.95 -22.24
CA ASP A 253 5.61 10.51 -22.74
C ASP A 253 5.66 12.03 -22.54
N ARG A 254 5.98 12.74 -23.63
CA ARG A 254 6.19 14.19 -23.59
C ARG A 254 4.89 14.93 -23.27
N GLU A 255 3.76 14.49 -23.78
CA GLU A 255 2.46 15.13 -23.53
C GLU A 255 2.09 15.06 -22.05
N VAL A 256 2.22 13.88 -21.44
CA VAL A 256 1.97 13.67 -20.00
C VAL A 256 2.99 14.46 -19.16
N TYR A 257 4.24 14.53 -19.61
CA TYR A 257 5.29 15.29 -18.95
C TYR A 257 4.98 16.80 -18.96
N ASP A 258 4.59 17.34 -20.12
CA ASP A 258 4.25 18.74 -20.31
C ASP A 258 3.00 19.12 -19.49
N ASN A 259 1.96 18.30 -19.50
CA ASN A 259 0.77 18.47 -18.66
C ASN A 259 1.11 18.52 -17.16
N SER A 260 2.05 17.69 -16.71
CA SER A 260 2.51 17.70 -15.32
C SER A 260 3.26 18.98 -14.98
N ILE A 261 4.06 19.51 -15.91
CA ILE A 261 4.74 20.79 -15.75
C ILE A 261 3.76 21.94 -15.67
N GLU A 262 2.76 21.96 -16.53
CA GLU A 262 1.68 22.97 -16.52
C GLU A 262 0.91 22.91 -15.19
N THR A 263 0.52 21.72 -14.75
CA THR A 263 -0.14 21.54 -13.45
C THR A 263 0.68 22.08 -12.27
N ILE A 264 2.02 21.85 -12.28
CA ILE A 264 2.90 22.39 -11.26
C ILE A 264 2.98 23.91 -11.36
N LYS A 265 3.06 24.47 -12.57
CA LYS A 265 3.05 25.93 -12.79
C LYS A 265 1.78 26.57 -12.26
N ASP A 266 0.62 26.00 -12.60
CA ASP A 266 -0.68 26.47 -12.13
C ASP A 266 -0.80 26.39 -10.60
N ALA A 267 -0.34 25.29 -10.00
CA ALA A 267 -0.30 25.14 -8.55
C ALA A 267 0.58 26.21 -7.88
N LEU A 268 1.76 26.48 -8.44
CA LEU A 268 2.65 27.56 -7.99
C LEU A 268 2.01 28.94 -8.16
N ASP A 269 1.22 29.13 -9.25
CA ASP A 269 0.53 30.39 -9.50
C ASP A 269 -0.64 30.65 -8.55
N GLN A 270 -1.29 29.61 -8.10
CA GLN A 270 -2.38 29.67 -7.11
C GLN A 270 -1.88 29.66 -5.66
N ALA A 271 -0.63 29.24 -5.42
CA ALA A 271 -0.05 29.14 -4.08
C ALA A 271 0.02 30.53 -3.39
N ARG A 272 -0.39 30.58 -2.13
CA ARG A 272 -0.30 31.77 -1.28
C ARG A 272 1.09 31.92 -0.66
N ILE A 273 2.12 31.99 -1.51
CA ILE A 273 3.52 32.18 -1.10
C ILE A 273 4.00 33.57 -1.51
N LYS A 274 5.08 34.04 -0.90
CA LYS A 274 5.65 35.35 -1.21
C LYS A 274 6.15 35.38 -2.66
N LYS A 275 6.04 36.54 -3.32
CA LYS A 275 6.38 36.71 -4.72
C LYS A 275 7.80 36.25 -5.06
N ASP A 276 8.76 36.50 -4.16
CA ASP A 276 10.16 36.10 -4.34
C ASP A 276 10.34 34.56 -4.28
N GLU A 277 9.60 33.89 -3.43
CA GLU A 277 9.61 32.42 -3.31
C GLU A 277 8.99 31.78 -4.54
N LYS A 278 7.89 32.35 -5.04
CA LYS A 278 7.25 31.96 -6.28
C LYS A 278 8.18 32.06 -7.48
N LEU A 279 8.88 33.20 -7.63
CA LEU A 279 9.85 33.40 -8.69
C LEU A 279 11.02 32.40 -8.60
N LYS A 280 11.51 32.10 -7.39
CA LYS A 280 12.54 31.08 -7.18
C LYS A 280 12.06 29.67 -7.55
N ALA A 281 10.81 29.32 -7.20
CA ALA A 281 10.22 28.03 -7.54
C ALA A 281 10.02 27.87 -9.06
N ILE A 282 9.49 28.89 -9.73
CA ILE A 282 9.34 28.91 -11.19
C ILE A 282 10.71 28.80 -11.87
N LYS A 283 11.71 29.54 -11.40
CA LYS A 283 13.07 29.45 -11.96
C LYS A 283 13.69 28.06 -11.82
N ARG A 284 13.52 27.40 -10.65
CA ARG A 284 13.97 26.00 -10.45
C ARG A 284 13.26 25.03 -11.39
N LEU A 285 11.95 25.24 -11.62
CA LEU A 285 11.19 24.43 -12.56
C LEU A 285 11.69 24.63 -14.00
N ASP A 286 11.93 25.89 -14.43
CA ASP A 286 12.49 26.20 -15.74
C ASP A 286 13.92 25.64 -15.93
N ASP A 287 14.75 25.70 -14.89
CA ASP A 287 16.11 25.13 -14.94
C ASP A 287 16.06 23.58 -15.04
N PHE A 288 15.06 22.94 -14.44
CA PHE A 288 14.83 21.50 -14.53
C PHE A 288 14.35 21.06 -15.93
N ILE A 289 13.54 21.89 -16.60
CA ILE A 289 13.00 21.62 -17.94
C ILE A 289 14.06 21.76 -19.04
N LYS A 290 15.11 22.56 -18.80
CA LYS A 290 16.19 22.84 -19.77
C LYS A 290 17.31 21.79 -19.80
N VAL A 291 17.22 20.75 -18.97
CA VAL A 291 18.11 19.59 -18.95
C VAL A 291 17.56 18.48 -19.83
#